data_68b8f6128414a9fdb5509021ea138593
#
_entry.id   68b8f6128414a9fdb5509021ea138593
#
_cell.length_a   1.000
_cell.length_b   1.000
_cell.length_c   1.000
_cell.angle_alpha   90.00
_cell.angle_beta   90.00
_cell.angle_gamma   90.00
#
_symmetry.space_group_name_H-M   'P 1'
#
loop_
_entity.id
_entity.type
_entity.pdbx_description
1 polymer ?
#
loop_
_entity_poly.entity_id
_entity_poly.type
_entity_poly.pdbx_seq_one_letter_code
_entity_poly.pdbx_strand_id
1 'polypeptide(L)'
;ISLAFLDNLASNLLAILHYAAVSVVIILLCNIAALLWLESKMPWRSQHRQEKLPSRLAMALESLQLCGVVVLGFLLGLTRLPFLQHATEASEYTLIFLLFLVGIQLRNNGMSLRQIVLNRRGMIVAVVVTASSLLGGILNAFILGLPLKTGLAMASGFGWYSLSGILLTESFGPVIGSAAFFNDLCRELLAIMLIPGLIRRSRSTALGLCGATSMDFTLPVLQRSGGVEIVPAAIVHGFLLSLLVPILIAFFTA
;
A
#
# COMPACT_ATOMS: atom_id res chain seq x y z
N ILE A 1 17.46 7.51 -14.40
CA ILE A 1 16.16 6.80 -14.30
C ILE A 1 15.02 7.80 -14.49
N SER A 2 14.97 8.94 -13.79
CA SER A 2 13.88 9.93 -13.90
C SER A 2 13.75 10.56 -15.31
N LEU A 3 14.84 10.81 -16.03
CA LEU A 3 14.84 11.39 -17.38
C LEU A 3 14.40 10.39 -18.47
N ALA A 4 14.82 9.10 -18.36
CA ALA A 4 14.34 8.05 -19.25
C ALA A 4 12.84 7.74 -19.05
N PHE A 5 12.33 7.95 -17.84
CA PHE A 5 10.92 7.88 -17.54
C PHE A 5 10.11 8.97 -18.24
N LEU A 6 10.60 10.21 -18.32
CA LEU A 6 9.85 11.33 -18.90
C LEU A 6 9.65 11.19 -20.41
N ASP A 7 10.64 10.76 -21.15
CA ASP A 7 10.53 10.59 -22.60
C ASP A 7 9.61 9.43 -22.98
N ASN A 8 9.70 8.29 -22.28
CA ASN A 8 8.78 7.16 -22.46
C ASN A 8 7.39 7.42 -21.89
N LEU A 9 7.29 8.23 -20.82
CA LEU A 9 6.00 8.60 -20.24
C LEU A 9 5.17 9.42 -21.23
N ALA A 10 5.77 10.41 -21.88
CA ALA A 10 5.07 11.29 -22.82
C ALA A 10 4.55 10.55 -24.06
N SER A 11 5.35 9.66 -24.64
CA SER A 11 4.99 8.91 -25.86
C SER A 11 3.99 7.75 -25.61
N ASN A 12 3.98 7.17 -24.39
CA ASN A 12 3.16 6.01 -24.05
C ASN A 12 2.18 6.28 -22.90
N LEU A 13 1.94 7.53 -22.55
CA LEU A 13 1.17 7.92 -21.37
C LEU A 13 -0.21 7.26 -21.33
N LEU A 14 -0.92 7.22 -22.46
CA LEU A 14 -2.25 6.63 -22.51
C LEU A 14 -2.24 5.12 -22.22
N ALA A 15 -1.26 4.39 -22.78
CA ALA A 15 -1.11 2.96 -22.51
C ALA A 15 -0.73 2.68 -21.05
N ILE A 16 0.19 3.47 -20.50
CA ILE A 16 0.62 3.38 -19.11
C ILE A 16 -0.55 3.61 -18.16
N LEU A 17 -1.31 4.69 -18.37
CA LEU A 17 -2.47 5.02 -17.55
C LEU A 17 -3.58 3.97 -17.69
N HIS A 18 -3.80 3.44 -18.90
CA HIS A 18 -4.76 2.36 -19.13
C HIS A 18 -4.37 1.10 -18.35
N TYR A 19 -3.13 0.63 -18.49
CA TYR A 19 -2.64 -0.53 -17.75
C TYR A 19 -2.68 -0.32 -16.24
N ALA A 20 -2.27 0.84 -15.75
CA ALA A 20 -2.32 1.16 -14.32
C ALA A 20 -3.75 1.20 -13.78
N ALA A 21 -4.66 1.91 -14.46
CA ALA A 21 -6.04 2.06 -14.02
C ALA A 21 -6.80 0.72 -13.98
N VAL A 22 -6.64 -0.10 -15.03
CA VAL A 22 -7.26 -1.44 -15.07
C VAL A 22 -6.67 -2.33 -13.98
N SER A 23 -5.34 -2.32 -13.81
CA SER A 23 -4.66 -3.13 -12.80
C SER A 23 -5.09 -2.77 -11.38
N VAL A 24 -5.11 -1.49 -11.04
CA VAL A 24 -5.51 -1.05 -9.68
C VAL A 24 -6.94 -1.44 -9.38
N VAL A 25 -7.85 -1.27 -10.33
CA VAL A 25 -9.27 -1.62 -10.12
C VAL A 25 -9.43 -3.11 -9.89
N ILE A 26 -8.86 -3.95 -10.76
CA ILE A 26 -9.01 -5.41 -10.67
C ILE A 26 -8.38 -5.95 -9.38
N ILE A 27 -7.13 -5.57 -9.08
CA ILE A 27 -6.41 -6.06 -7.92
C ILE A 27 -7.10 -5.60 -6.62
N LEU A 28 -7.53 -4.33 -6.55
CA LEU A 28 -8.25 -3.82 -5.38
C LEU A 28 -9.60 -4.51 -5.20
N LEU A 29 -10.36 -4.75 -6.26
CA LEU A 29 -11.64 -5.46 -6.15
C LEU A 29 -11.44 -6.89 -5.65
N CYS A 30 -10.44 -7.61 -6.14
CA CYS A 30 -10.08 -8.94 -5.64
C CYS A 30 -9.71 -8.91 -4.16
N ASN A 31 -8.88 -7.93 -3.76
CA ASN A 31 -8.47 -7.76 -2.37
C ASN A 31 -9.66 -7.42 -1.47
N ILE A 32 -10.49 -6.45 -1.86
CA ILE A 32 -11.67 -6.05 -1.09
C ILE A 32 -12.63 -7.23 -0.92
N ALA A 33 -12.94 -7.96 -1.99
CA ALA A 33 -13.84 -9.12 -1.93
C ALA A 33 -13.30 -10.21 -0.98
N ALA A 34 -12.02 -10.57 -1.10
CA ALA A 34 -11.39 -11.57 -0.26
C ALA A 34 -11.32 -11.14 1.22
N LEU A 35 -11.01 -9.86 1.47
CA LEU A 35 -10.88 -9.34 2.83
C LEU A 35 -12.24 -9.13 3.51
N LEU A 36 -13.27 -8.76 2.78
CA LEU A 36 -14.65 -8.72 3.30
C LEU A 36 -15.15 -10.13 3.62
N TRP A 37 -14.83 -11.11 2.77
CA TRP A 37 -15.10 -12.52 3.06
C TRP A 37 -14.34 -12.98 4.32
N LEU A 38 -13.05 -12.66 4.46
CA LEU A 38 -12.26 -12.93 5.66
C LEU A 38 -12.91 -12.33 6.91
N GLU A 39 -13.32 -11.04 6.83
CA GLU A 39 -13.95 -10.35 7.96
C GLU A 39 -15.29 -10.99 8.35
N SER A 40 -16.07 -11.49 7.37
CA SER A 40 -17.31 -12.21 7.64
C SER A 40 -17.11 -13.55 8.36
N LYS A 41 -16.01 -14.26 8.06
CA LYS A 41 -15.66 -15.54 8.69
C LYS A 41 -14.90 -15.38 10.01
N MET A 42 -14.11 -14.35 10.12
CA MET A 42 -13.27 -14.04 11.29
C MET A 42 -13.40 -12.57 11.67
N PRO A 43 -14.51 -12.14 12.28
CA PRO A 43 -14.73 -10.74 12.62
C PRO A 43 -13.61 -10.19 13.53
N TRP A 44 -13.08 -9.04 13.17
CA TRP A 44 -12.08 -8.35 13.97
C TRP A 44 -12.71 -7.19 14.73
N ARG A 45 -13.22 -7.50 15.92
CA ARG A 45 -13.87 -6.50 16.78
C ARG A 45 -12.82 -5.72 17.58
N SER A 46 -13.00 -4.39 17.69
CA SER A 46 -12.24 -3.57 18.62
C SER A 46 -12.73 -3.81 20.03
N GLN A 47 -11.81 -3.90 20.99
CA GLN A 47 -12.14 -3.90 22.43
C GLN A 47 -12.28 -2.47 22.97
N HIS A 48 -11.85 -1.46 22.20
CA HIS A 48 -11.93 -0.06 22.64
C HIS A 48 -13.36 0.46 22.56
N ARG A 49 -13.77 1.09 23.66
CA ARG A 49 -15.00 1.88 23.78
C ARG A 49 -15.00 2.92 22.67
N GLN A 50 -16.06 2.95 21.89
CA GLN A 50 -16.21 3.89 20.78
C GLN A 50 -16.11 5.32 21.29
N GLU A 51 -14.96 5.96 21.13
CA GLU A 51 -14.90 7.42 21.14
C GLU A 51 -15.81 7.94 20.04
N LYS A 52 -16.53 9.03 20.33
CA LYS A 52 -17.41 9.66 19.33
C LYS A 52 -16.58 9.97 18.08
N LEU A 53 -16.80 9.19 17.07
CA LEU A 53 -16.06 9.30 15.82
C LEU A 53 -16.44 10.60 15.11
N PRO A 54 -15.47 11.29 14.48
CA PRO A 54 -15.73 12.49 13.71
C PRO A 54 -16.79 12.24 12.63
N SER A 55 -17.49 13.26 12.21
CA SER A 55 -18.49 13.15 11.15
C SER A 55 -17.89 12.59 9.86
N ARG A 56 -18.71 11.99 8.99
CA ARG A 56 -18.25 11.47 7.69
C ARG A 56 -17.53 12.55 6.86
N LEU A 57 -18.01 13.80 6.96
CA LEU A 57 -17.40 14.97 6.34
C LEU A 57 -16.00 15.26 6.90
N ALA A 58 -15.84 15.21 8.22
CA ALA A 58 -14.53 15.43 8.86
C ALA A 58 -13.52 14.35 8.45
N MET A 59 -13.94 13.07 8.37
CA MET A 59 -13.09 11.98 7.89
C MET A 59 -12.69 12.14 6.42
N ALA A 60 -13.64 12.57 5.57
CA ALA A 60 -13.34 12.84 4.17
C ALA A 60 -12.38 14.03 4.01
N LEU A 61 -12.56 15.10 4.79
CA LEU A 61 -11.65 16.24 4.79
C LEU A 61 -10.25 15.88 5.26
N GLU A 62 -10.13 15.04 6.30
CA GLU A 62 -8.82 14.54 6.77
C GLU A 62 -8.12 13.72 5.69
N SER A 63 -8.84 12.81 5.02
CA SER A 63 -8.28 12.04 3.90
C SER A 63 -7.87 12.95 2.73
N LEU A 64 -8.69 13.97 2.43
CA LEU A 64 -8.39 14.95 1.38
C LEU A 64 -7.15 15.80 1.73
N GLN A 65 -6.98 16.18 3.01
CA GLN A 65 -5.79 16.89 3.48
C GLN A 65 -4.53 16.04 3.31
N LEU A 66 -4.57 14.74 3.67
CA LEU A 66 -3.45 13.82 3.49
C LEU A 66 -3.07 13.67 2.01
N CYS A 67 -4.07 13.45 1.15
CA CYS A 67 -3.84 13.40 -0.30
C CYS A 67 -3.31 14.74 -0.83
N GLY A 68 -3.83 15.87 -0.32
CA GLY A 68 -3.35 17.20 -0.67
C GLY A 68 -1.87 17.41 -0.34
N VAL A 69 -1.41 16.94 0.82
CA VAL A 69 0.01 16.99 1.20
C VAL A 69 0.87 16.16 0.27
N VAL A 70 0.41 14.94 -0.12
CA VAL A 70 1.14 14.09 -1.08
C VAL A 70 1.22 14.76 -2.44
N VAL A 71 0.11 15.31 -2.95
CA VAL A 71 0.08 16.05 -4.23
C VAL A 71 0.99 17.28 -4.19
N LEU A 72 0.96 18.05 -3.11
CA LEU A 72 1.86 19.20 -2.92
C LEU A 72 3.33 18.77 -2.89
N GLY A 73 3.65 17.69 -2.17
CA GLY A 73 4.99 17.12 -2.14
C GLY A 73 5.46 16.67 -3.52
N PHE A 74 4.58 16.06 -4.31
CA PHE A 74 4.86 15.68 -5.69
C PHE A 74 5.12 16.90 -6.58
N LEU A 75 4.26 17.93 -6.52
CA LEU A 75 4.42 19.16 -7.28
C LEU A 75 5.72 19.91 -6.90
N LEU A 76 6.05 19.96 -5.60
CA LEU A 76 7.32 20.50 -5.12
C LEU A 76 8.50 19.68 -5.66
N GLY A 77 8.41 18.37 -5.70
CA GLY A 77 9.44 17.50 -6.29
C GLY A 77 9.72 17.80 -7.75
N LEU A 78 8.69 18.16 -8.52
CA LEU A 78 8.85 18.56 -9.93
C LEU A 78 9.65 19.88 -10.11
N THR A 79 9.71 20.75 -9.09
CA THR A 79 10.45 22.01 -9.16
C THR A 79 11.97 21.83 -9.14
N ARG A 80 12.48 20.65 -8.79
CA ARG A 80 13.90 20.28 -8.71
C ARG A 80 14.75 21.27 -7.89
N LEU A 81 14.16 21.87 -6.85
CA LEU A 81 14.89 22.80 -5.98
C LEU A 81 16.07 22.08 -5.29
N PRO A 82 17.25 22.72 -5.17
CA PRO A 82 18.47 22.04 -4.69
C PRO A 82 18.33 21.39 -3.30
N PHE A 83 17.55 21.99 -2.39
CA PHE A 83 17.35 21.43 -1.05
C PHE A 83 16.50 20.15 -1.06
N LEU A 84 15.71 19.89 -2.11
CA LEU A 84 14.92 18.67 -2.25
C LEU A 84 15.77 17.43 -2.58
N GLN A 85 17.05 17.60 -2.92
CA GLN A 85 17.96 16.47 -3.12
C GLN A 85 18.12 15.63 -1.85
N HIS A 86 17.98 16.24 -0.67
CA HIS A 86 18.03 15.56 0.63
C HIS A 86 16.65 15.09 1.15
N ALA A 87 15.59 15.29 0.36
CA ALA A 87 14.23 14.94 0.81
C ALA A 87 14.07 13.44 1.09
N THR A 88 14.75 12.59 0.32
CA THR A 88 14.74 11.12 0.54
C THR A 88 15.39 10.77 1.88
N GLU A 89 16.59 11.28 2.15
CA GLU A 89 17.28 11.05 3.43
C GLU A 89 16.46 11.60 4.61
N ALA A 90 15.91 12.82 4.47
CA ALA A 90 15.06 13.41 5.49
C ALA A 90 13.80 12.58 5.76
N SER A 91 13.20 11.99 4.72
CA SER A 91 12.04 11.10 4.88
C SER A 91 12.39 9.80 5.62
N GLU A 92 13.56 9.22 5.34
CA GLU A 92 14.07 8.02 6.04
C GLU A 92 14.28 8.29 7.54
N TYR A 93 14.95 9.39 7.89
CA TYR A 93 15.11 9.77 9.30
C TYR A 93 13.78 10.04 9.99
N THR A 94 12.85 10.70 9.30
CA THR A 94 11.51 10.96 9.83
C THR A 94 10.75 9.66 10.08
N LEU A 95 10.86 8.69 9.16
CA LEU A 95 10.25 7.37 9.31
C LEU A 95 10.86 6.60 10.48
N ILE A 96 12.19 6.57 10.61
CA ILE A 96 12.87 5.91 11.74
C ILE A 96 12.41 6.52 13.07
N PHE A 97 12.33 7.85 13.15
CA PHE A 97 11.85 8.55 14.33
C PHE A 97 10.39 8.21 14.64
N LEU A 98 9.53 8.18 13.63
CA LEU A 98 8.14 7.77 13.78
C LEU A 98 8.04 6.34 14.34
N LEU A 99 8.78 5.38 13.76
CA LEU A 99 8.76 3.99 14.22
C LEU A 99 9.27 3.85 15.66
N PHE A 100 10.27 4.64 16.05
CA PHE A 100 10.75 4.71 17.42
C PHE A 100 9.65 5.19 18.39
N LEU A 101 8.95 6.29 18.05
CA LEU A 101 7.83 6.79 18.83
C LEU A 101 6.69 5.77 18.94
N VAL A 102 6.36 5.09 17.83
CA VAL A 102 5.37 4.01 17.82
C VAL A 102 5.81 2.86 18.72
N GLY A 103 7.09 2.48 18.71
CA GLY A 103 7.65 1.48 19.61
C GLY A 103 7.46 1.82 21.10
N ILE A 104 7.73 3.06 21.46
CA ILE A 104 7.49 3.58 22.84
C ILE A 104 6.00 3.47 23.17
N GLN A 105 5.13 3.90 22.28
CA GLN A 105 3.68 3.86 22.49
C GLN A 105 3.14 2.43 22.65
N LEU A 106 3.62 1.48 21.84
CA LEU A 106 3.27 0.07 21.98
C LEU A 106 3.71 -0.49 23.35
N ARG A 107 4.91 -0.16 23.77
CA ARG A 107 5.42 -0.56 25.09
C ARG A 107 4.60 0.04 26.25
N ASN A 108 4.26 1.32 26.16
CA ASN A 108 3.42 2.00 27.16
C ASN A 108 2.00 1.39 27.24
N ASN A 109 1.50 0.83 26.14
CA ASN A 109 0.23 0.09 26.12
C ASN A 109 0.36 -1.37 26.58
N GLY A 110 1.51 -1.76 27.14
CA GLY A 110 1.74 -3.10 27.71
C GLY A 110 1.96 -4.21 26.67
N MET A 111 2.17 -3.87 25.40
CA MET A 111 2.38 -4.85 24.34
C MET A 111 3.81 -5.42 24.39
N SER A 112 3.94 -6.74 24.33
CA SER A 112 5.24 -7.42 24.24
C SER A 112 5.69 -7.57 22.79
N LEU A 113 7.02 -7.62 22.56
CA LEU A 113 7.58 -7.89 21.21
C LEU A 113 7.05 -9.17 20.58
N ARG A 114 6.83 -10.21 21.40
CA ARG A 114 6.27 -11.47 20.91
C ARG A 114 4.84 -11.30 20.37
N GLN A 115 4.01 -10.49 21.02
CA GLN A 115 2.64 -10.19 20.54
C GLN A 115 2.65 -9.37 19.24
N ILE A 116 3.66 -8.55 19.04
CA ILE A 116 3.85 -7.79 17.80
C ILE A 116 4.28 -8.73 16.68
N VAL A 117 5.39 -9.47 16.87
CA VAL A 117 6.00 -10.31 15.81
C VAL A 117 5.12 -11.51 15.43
N LEU A 118 4.42 -12.10 16.39
CA LEU A 118 3.53 -13.25 16.17
C LEU A 118 2.05 -12.84 16.04
N ASN A 119 1.80 -11.68 15.46
CA ASN A 119 0.42 -11.23 15.27
C ASN A 119 -0.29 -12.06 14.20
N ARG A 120 -1.06 -13.06 14.67
CA ARG A 120 -1.79 -14.00 13.79
C ARG A 120 -2.70 -13.26 12.79
N ARG A 121 -3.32 -12.13 13.20
CA ARG A 121 -4.23 -11.40 12.31
C ARG A 121 -3.47 -10.73 11.17
N GLY A 122 -2.35 -10.09 11.45
CA GLY A 122 -1.47 -9.51 10.43
C GLY A 122 -1.00 -10.55 9.40
N MET A 123 -0.59 -11.74 9.89
CA MET A 123 -0.18 -12.84 9.02
C MET A 123 -1.31 -13.34 8.11
N ILE A 124 -2.51 -13.58 8.67
CA ILE A 124 -3.67 -14.04 7.89
C ILE A 124 -4.04 -13.02 6.81
N VAL A 125 -4.08 -11.73 7.17
CA VAL A 125 -4.39 -10.65 6.21
C VAL A 125 -3.33 -10.60 5.11
N ALA A 126 -2.04 -10.75 5.44
CA ALA A 126 -0.96 -10.79 4.44
C ALA A 126 -1.13 -11.95 3.44
N VAL A 127 -1.43 -13.16 3.93
CA VAL A 127 -1.68 -14.32 3.07
C VAL A 127 -2.89 -14.10 2.16
N VAL A 128 -3.98 -13.57 2.70
CA VAL A 128 -5.20 -13.29 1.91
C VAL A 128 -4.93 -12.22 0.86
N VAL A 129 -4.22 -11.14 1.21
CA VAL A 129 -3.83 -10.09 0.26
C VAL A 129 -2.93 -10.65 -0.84
N THR A 130 -1.94 -11.46 -0.49
CA THR A 130 -1.06 -12.09 -1.48
C THR A 130 -1.86 -12.96 -2.45
N ALA A 131 -2.67 -13.88 -1.94
CA ALA A 131 -3.46 -14.79 -2.78
C ALA A 131 -4.46 -14.02 -3.66
N SER A 132 -5.18 -13.06 -3.11
CA SER A 132 -6.16 -12.27 -3.86
C SER A 132 -5.51 -11.28 -4.85
N SER A 133 -4.33 -10.75 -4.55
CA SER A 133 -3.58 -9.93 -5.51
C SER A 133 -3.09 -10.78 -6.69
N LEU A 134 -2.56 -11.98 -6.44
CA LEU A 134 -2.14 -12.88 -7.51
C LEU A 134 -3.35 -13.32 -8.39
N LEU A 135 -4.51 -13.58 -7.77
CA LEU A 135 -5.75 -13.81 -8.54
C LEU A 135 -6.09 -12.57 -9.38
N GLY A 136 -6.01 -11.39 -8.82
CA GLY A 136 -6.17 -10.13 -9.54
C GLY A 136 -5.16 -9.98 -10.69
N GLY A 137 -3.91 -10.42 -10.49
CA GLY A 137 -2.86 -10.44 -11.51
C GLY A 137 -3.17 -11.37 -12.68
N ILE A 138 -3.75 -12.55 -12.40
CA ILE A 138 -4.23 -13.47 -13.43
C ILE A 138 -5.34 -12.80 -14.25
N LEU A 139 -6.36 -12.26 -13.60
CA LEU A 139 -7.46 -11.57 -14.27
C LEU A 139 -6.97 -10.37 -15.09
N ASN A 140 -6.03 -9.62 -14.56
CA ASN A 140 -5.40 -8.49 -15.21
C ASN A 140 -4.68 -8.89 -16.50
N ALA A 141 -3.93 -10.01 -16.48
CA ALA A 141 -3.27 -10.54 -17.66
C ALA A 141 -4.28 -10.88 -18.77
N PHE A 142 -5.39 -11.54 -18.43
CA PHE A 142 -6.43 -11.88 -19.39
C PHE A 142 -7.14 -10.64 -19.97
N ILE A 143 -7.49 -9.67 -19.14
CA ILE A 143 -8.25 -8.48 -19.54
C ILE A 143 -7.39 -7.55 -20.41
N LEU A 144 -6.11 -7.40 -20.07
CA LEU A 144 -5.18 -6.53 -20.79
C LEU A 144 -4.45 -7.22 -21.94
N GLY A 145 -4.67 -8.53 -22.13
CA GLY A 145 -3.95 -9.30 -23.16
C GLY A 145 -2.44 -9.41 -22.89
N LEU A 146 -2.03 -9.35 -21.63
CA LEU A 146 -0.63 -9.44 -21.23
C LEU A 146 -0.22 -10.90 -20.97
N PRO A 147 1.07 -11.24 -21.09
CA PRO A 147 1.58 -12.52 -20.61
C PRO A 147 1.23 -12.74 -19.14
N LEU A 148 0.89 -13.97 -18.77
CA LEU A 148 0.49 -14.31 -17.39
C LEU A 148 1.55 -13.89 -16.36
N LYS A 149 2.83 -14.11 -16.65
CA LYS A 149 3.96 -13.71 -15.81
C LYS A 149 3.96 -12.19 -15.55
N THR A 150 3.69 -11.39 -16.58
CA THR A 150 3.64 -9.92 -16.47
C THR A 150 2.50 -9.47 -15.56
N GLY A 151 1.29 -10.03 -15.71
CA GLY A 151 0.16 -9.69 -14.85
C GLY A 151 0.39 -10.08 -13.39
N LEU A 152 0.98 -11.26 -13.14
CA LEU A 152 1.34 -11.71 -11.80
C LEU A 152 2.44 -10.83 -11.17
N ALA A 153 3.46 -10.46 -11.94
CA ALA A 153 4.53 -9.58 -11.49
C ALA A 153 4.00 -8.19 -11.12
N MET A 154 3.11 -7.60 -11.95
CA MET A 154 2.46 -6.32 -11.64
C MET A 154 1.61 -6.37 -10.37
N ALA A 155 0.97 -7.50 -10.08
CA ALA A 155 0.17 -7.68 -8.87
C ALA A 155 1.00 -7.96 -7.62
N SER A 156 2.29 -8.23 -7.77
CA SER A 156 3.22 -8.56 -6.67
C SER A 156 3.90 -7.36 -6.02
N GLY A 157 3.60 -6.14 -6.47
CA GLY A 157 4.15 -4.91 -5.88
C GLY A 157 3.54 -4.54 -4.54
N PHE A 158 2.30 -4.98 -4.27
CA PHE A 158 1.56 -4.77 -3.01
C PHE A 158 1.57 -3.32 -2.51
N GLY A 159 1.69 -2.33 -3.40
CA GLY A 159 1.77 -0.92 -3.04
C GLY A 159 3.19 -0.37 -2.85
N TRP A 160 4.23 -1.19 -3.01
CA TRP A 160 5.62 -0.70 -2.96
C TRP A 160 6.08 -0.20 -4.34
N TYR A 161 5.49 0.92 -4.76
CA TYR A 161 5.65 1.51 -6.09
C TYR A 161 7.12 1.78 -6.47
N SER A 162 7.96 2.23 -5.53
CA SER A 162 9.35 2.58 -5.82
C SER A 162 10.20 1.35 -6.17
N LEU A 163 9.89 0.18 -5.61
CA LEU A 163 10.59 -1.07 -5.91
C LEU A 163 9.98 -1.76 -7.14
N SER A 164 8.65 -1.93 -7.18
CA SER A 164 7.96 -2.61 -8.28
C SER A 164 8.19 -1.90 -9.62
N GLY A 165 8.13 -0.56 -9.62
CA GLY A 165 8.40 0.24 -10.81
C GLY A 165 9.79 0.02 -11.39
N ILE A 166 10.83 -0.06 -10.55
CA ILE A 166 12.21 -0.28 -10.97
C ILE A 166 12.38 -1.71 -11.51
N LEU A 167 12.03 -2.72 -10.71
CA LEU A 167 12.23 -4.13 -11.06
C LEU A 167 11.47 -4.52 -12.34
N LEU A 168 10.24 -4.03 -12.50
CA LEU A 168 9.45 -4.33 -13.69
C LEU A 168 9.87 -3.50 -14.91
N THR A 169 10.49 -2.34 -14.73
CA THR A 169 11.13 -1.60 -15.83
C THR A 169 12.32 -2.38 -16.38
N GLU A 170 13.13 -2.94 -15.52
CA GLU A 170 14.29 -3.76 -15.91
C GLU A 170 13.87 -5.05 -16.63
N SER A 171 12.77 -5.68 -16.19
CA SER A 171 12.35 -6.99 -16.69
C SER A 171 11.44 -6.92 -17.91
N PHE A 172 10.50 -6.00 -17.96
CA PHE A 172 9.43 -5.92 -18.98
C PHE A 172 9.40 -4.58 -19.73
N GLY A 173 10.36 -3.71 -19.48
CA GLY A 173 10.48 -2.42 -20.13
C GLY A 173 9.68 -1.30 -19.44
N PRO A 174 9.92 -0.05 -19.92
CA PRO A 174 9.48 1.16 -19.21
C PRO A 174 7.95 1.33 -19.16
N VAL A 175 7.21 0.83 -20.14
CA VAL A 175 5.74 0.94 -20.15
C VAL A 175 5.12 0.13 -19.02
N ILE A 176 5.53 -1.13 -18.87
CA ILE A 176 5.02 -2.02 -17.80
C ILE A 176 5.52 -1.56 -16.43
N GLY A 177 6.80 -1.17 -16.31
CA GLY A 177 7.33 -0.65 -15.05
C GLY A 177 6.66 0.65 -14.60
N SER A 178 6.39 1.57 -15.53
CA SER A 178 5.63 2.79 -15.22
C SER A 178 4.17 2.48 -14.83
N ALA A 179 3.53 1.52 -15.53
CA ALA A 179 2.18 1.11 -15.18
C ALA A 179 2.12 0.47 -13.79
N ALA A 180 3.09 -0.35 -13.43
CA ALA A 180 3.20 -0.94 -12.09
C ALA A 180 3.45 0.14 -11.01
N PHE A 181 4.34 1.09 -11.28
CA PHE A 181 4.55 2.24 -10.40
C PHE A 181 3.24 2.98 -10.11
N PHE A 182 2.49 3.36 -11.15
CA PHE A 182 1.24 4.08 -10.97
C PHE A 182 0.15 3.20 -10.33
N ASN A 183 0.09 1.90 -10.64
CA ASN A 183 -0.81 0.96 -9.99
C ASN A 183 -0.60 0.97 -8.47
N ASP A 184 0.63 0.80 -8.02
CA ASP A 184 0.97 0.71 -6.61
C ASP A 184 0.83 2.07 -5.89
N LEU A 185 1.20 3.17 -6.54
CA LEU A 185 0.99 4.52 -6.04
C LEU A 185 -0.51 4.83 -5.87
N CYS A 186 -1.33 4.54 -6.88
CA CYS A 186 -2.77 4.72 -6.79
C CYS A 186 -3.39 3.87 -5.67
N ARG A 187 -2.93 2.62 -5.51
CA ARG A 187 -3.35 1.76 -4.40
C ARG A 187 -3.08 2.42 -3.05
N GLU A 188 -1.89 2.97 -2.84
CA GLU A 188 -1.52 3.63 -1.60
C GLU A 188 -2.37 4.88 -1.33
N LEU A 189 -2.54 5.74 -2.32
CA LEU A 189 -3.39 6.93 -2.20
C LEU A 189 -4.85 6.56 -1.89
N LEU A 190 -5.40 5.55 -2.58
CA LEU A 190 -6.74 5.04 -2.31
C LEU A 190 -6.85 4.43 -0.91
N ALA A 191 -5.82 3.72 -0.43
CA ALA A 191 -5.79 3.21 0.93
C ALA A 191 -5.90 4.35 1.95
N ILE A 192 -5.07 5.39 1.83
CA ILE A 192 -5.10 6.57 2.71
C ILE A 192 -6.51 7.19 2.76
N MET A 193 -7.16 7.34 1.60
CA MET A 193 -8.50 7.91 1.50
C MET A 193 -9.59 7.02 2.12
N LEU A 194 -9.46 5.70 1.95
CA LEU A 194 -10.51 4.75 2.31
C LEU A 194 -10.40 4.22 3.75
N ILE A 195 -9.19 4.20 4.36
CA ILE A 195 -8.96 3.68 5.70
C ILE A 195 -9.95 4.25 6.74
N PRO A 196 -10.16 5.58 6.86
CA PRO A 196 -11.03 6.12 7.91
C PRO A 196 -12.48 5.63 7.81
N GLY A 197 -12.96 5.39 6.58
CA GLY A 197 -14.29 4.85 6.33
C GLY A 197 -14.38 3.33 6.52
N LEU A 198 -13.36 2.59 6.05
CA LEU A 198 -13.33 1.14 6.06
C LEU A 198 -13.06 0.54 7.43
N ILE A 199 -12.24 1.19 8.25
CA ILE A 199 -11.83 0.68 9.56
C ILE A 199 -13.01 0.31 10.47
N ARG A 200 -14.13 0.98 10.28
CA ARG A 200 -15.38 0.76 11.01
C ARG A 200 -16.14 -0.47 10.54
N ARG A 201 -16.06 -0.78 9.24
CA ARG A 201 -16.80 -1.87 8.61
C ARG A 201 -16.02 -3.16 8.60
N SER A 202 -14.72 -3.05 8.27
CA SER A 202 -13.80 -4.16 8.14
C SER A 202 -12.37 -3.69 8.40
N ARG A 203 -11.86 -3.98 9.58
CA ARG A 203 -10.47 -3.69 9.95
C ARG A 203 -9.49 -4.44 9.07
N SER A 204 -9.84 -5.67 8.69
CA SER A 204 -9.01 -6.46 7.78
C SER A 204 -8.91 -5.85 6.40
N THR A 205 -10.03 -5.30 5.88
CA THR A 205 -10.01 -4.61 4.57
C THR A 205 -9.21 -3.32 4.64
N ALA A 206 -9.39 -2.51 5.69
CA ALA A 206 -8.61 -1.31 5.89
C ALA A 206 -7.10 -1.61 5.96
N LEU A 207 -6.70 -2.63 6.71
CA LEU A 207 -5.32 -3.07 6.80
C LEU A 207 -4.79 -3.62 5.47
N GLY A 208 -5.52 -4.52 4.84
CA GLY A 208 -5.05 -5.20 3.63
C GLY A 208 -4.91 -4.28 2.42
N LEU A 209 -5.70 -3.21 2.32
CA LEU A 209 -5.56 -2.21 1.26
C LEU A 209 -4.23 -1.46 1.34
N CYS A 210 -3.67 -1.28 2.53
CA CYS A 210 -2.37 -0.64 2.72
C CYS A 210 -1.22 -1.42 2.09
N GLY A 211 -1.37 -2.75 1.99
CA GLY A 211 -0.30 -3.57 1.40
C GLY A 211 1.00 -3.52 2.20
N ALA A 212 2.11 -3.48 1.49
CA ALA A 212 3.44 -3.43 2.07
C ALA A 212 3.68 -2.16 2.91
N THR A 213 3.03 -1.05 2.56
CA THR A 213 3.20 0.24 3.26
C THR A 213 2.44 0.35 4.58
N SER A 214 1.75 -0.72 5.02
CA SER A 214 1.02 -0.74 6.29
C SER A 214 1.90 -0.61 7.53
N MET A 215 3.19 -0.94 7.43
CA MET A 215 4.13 -0.84 8.54
C MET A 215 4.84 0.52 8.62
N ASP A 216 4.75 1.35 7.59
CA ASP A 216 5.45 2.62 7.45
C ASP A 216 4.53 3.75 7.00
N PHE A 217 4.38 3.99 5.72
CA PHE A 217 3.72 5.18 5.17
C PHE A 217 2.24 5.30 5.56
N THR A 218 1.47 4.21 5.51
CA THR A 218 0.04 4.22 5.89
C THR A 218 -0.20 3.94 7.37
N LEU A 219 0.84 3.58 8.16
CA LEU A 219 0.74 3.26 9.57
C LEU A 219 0.12 4.38 10.41
N PRO A 220 0.52 5.66 10.25
CA PRO A 220 -0.08 6.76 11.02
C PRO A 220 -1.59 6.89 10.80
N VAL A 221 -2.05 6.67 9.56
CA VAL A 221 -3.48 6.75 9.21
C VAL A 221 -4.25 5.57 9.80
N LEU A 222 -3.67 4.35 9.73
CA LEU A 222 -4.22 3.15 10.36
C LEU A 222 -4.34 3.32 11.88
N GLN A 223 -3.27 3.80 12.52
CA GLN A 223 -3.23 4.01 13.97
C GLN A 223 -4.24 5.07 14.42
N ARG A 224 -4.30 6.20 13.71
CA ARG A 224 -5.25 7.29 14.02
C ARG A 224 -6.70 6.83 13.86
N SER A 225 -7.00 6.03 12.83
CA SER A 225 -8.35 5.59 12.52
C SER A 225 -8.79 4.36 13.30
N GLY A 226 -7.86 3.44 13.60
CA GLY A 226 -8.12 2.13 14.19
C GLY A 226 -7.61 1.93 15.61
N GLY A 227 -6.92 2.96 16.15
CA GLY A 227 -6.28 2.89 17.47
C GLY A 227 -4.96 2.12 17.47
N VAL A 228 -4.28 2.11 18.62
CA VAL A 228 -2.97 1.45 18.80
C VAL A 228 -3.06 -0.07 18.63
N GLU A 229 -4.23 -0.65 18.84
CA GLU A 229 -4.47 -2.09 18.72
C GLU A 229 -4.25 -2.66 17.31
N ILE A 230 -4.36 -1.83 16.25
CA ILE A 230 -4.14 -2.27 14.87
C ILE A 230 -2.66 -2.34 14.51
N VAL A 231 -1.81 -1.57 15.22
CA VAL A 231 -0.40 -1.37 14.90
C VAL A 231 0.40 -2.68 14.83
N PRO A 232 0.28 -3.63 15.78
CA PRO A 232 1.01 -4.90 15.70
C PRO A 232 0.65 -5.70 14.44
N ALA A 233 -0.63 -5.69 14.06
CA ALA A 233 -1.07 -6.37 12.85
C ALA A 233 -0.56 -5.65 11.58
N ALA A 234 -0.53 -4.31 11.60
CA ALA A 234 -0.02 -3.51 10.49
C ALA A 234 1.47 -3.73 10.25
N ILE A 235 2.27 -3.78 11.32
CA ILE A 235 3.71 -4.03 11.24
C ILE A 235 3.96 -5.43 10.64
N VAL A 236 3.32 -6.46 11.17
CA VAL A 236 3.53 -7.84 10.67
C VAL A 236 3.04 -7.99 9.23
N HIS A 237 1.88 -7.44 8.90
CA HIS A 237 1.33 -7.48 7.55
C HIS A 237 2.27 -6.79 6.55
N GLY A 238 2.69 -5.56 6.83
CA GLY A 238 3.59 -4.80 5.96
C GLY A 238 4.94 -5.48 5.79
N PHE A 239 5.53 -5.97 6.90
CA PHE A 239 6.80 -6.68 6.86
C PHE A 239 6.76 -7.93 5.98
N LEU A 240 5.73 -8.77 6.13
CA LEU A 240 5.58 -9.98 5.31
C LEU A 240 5.41 -9.64 3.83
N LEU A 241 4.57 -8.66 3.50
CA LEU A 241 4.39 -8.25 2.12
C LEU A 241 5.66 -7.63 1.53
N SER A 242 6.38 -6.81 2.30
CA SER A 242 7.66 -6.22 1.85
C SER A 242 8.73 -7.29 1.58
N LEU A 243 8.75 -8.38 2.34
CA LEU A 243 9.61 -9.52 2.02
C LEU A 243 9.17 -10.24 0.73
N LEU A 244 7.85 -10.36 0.51
CA LEU A 244 7.31 -11.06 -0.65
C LEU A 244 7.46 -10.29 -1.96
N VAL A 245 7.46 -8.95 -1.94
CA VAL A 245 7.59 -8.14 -3.17
C VAL A 245 8.78 -8.55 -4.03
N PRO A 246 10.05 -8.46 -3.55
CA PRO A 246 11.19 -8.79 -4.39
C PRO A 246 11.23 -10.29 -4.75
N ILE A 247 10.79 -11.17 -3.86
CA ILE A 247 10.77 -12.62 -4.10
C ILE A 247 9.80 -12.97 -5.24
N LEU A 248 8.57 -12.48 -5.17
CA LEU A 248 7.55 -12.78 -6.16
C LEU A 248 7.84 -12.11 -7.51
N ILE A 249 8.30 -10.86 -7.50
CA ILE A 249 8.69 -10.18 -8.74
C ILE A 249 9.83 -10.97 -9.39
N ALA A 250 10.89 -11.31 -8.68
CA ALA A 250 11.99 -12.11 -9.22
C ALA A 250 11.52 -13.46 -9.75
N PHE A 251 10.59 -14.13 -9.05
CA PHE A 251 10.04 -15.42 -9.48
C PHE A 251 9.24 -15.32 -10.79
N PHE A 252 8.46 -14.25 -10.98
CA PHE A 252 7.65 -14.08 -12.18
C PHE A 252 8.40 -13.42 -13.35
N THR A 253 9.58 -12.84 -13.09
CA THR A 253 10.44 -12.26 -14.14
C THR A 253 11.52 -13.23 -14.63
N ALA A 254 11.80 -14.28 -13.88
CA ALA A 254 12.63 -15.41 -14.33
C ALA A 254 11.83 -16.25 -15.36
#